data_ab7bcfce2dccd216177b35c3d9e766ae
#
_entry.id   ab7bcfce2dccd216177b35c3d9e766ae
#
_cell.length_a   1.000
_cell.length_b   1.000
_cell.length_c   1.000
_cell.angle_alpha   90.00
_cell.angle_beta   90.00
_cell.angle_gamma   90.00
#
_symmetry.space_group_name_H-M   'P 1'
#
loop_
_entity.id
_entity.type
_entity.pdbx_description
1 polymer ?
#
loop_
_entity_poly.entity_id
_entity_poly.type
_entity_poly.pdbx_seq_one_letter_code
_entity_poly.pdbx_strand_id
1 'polypeptide(L)'
;MKLTTEQLIADVADVLYLDPAEVDYDVSLSDQGMDSVRLMELVERWRSAGVEQIDFITLAEDSRLGHWIEVFAKLQDGSEVAS
;
A
#
# COMPACT_ATOMS: atom_id res chain seq x y z
N MET A 1 6.21 -14.42 -2.67
CA MET A 1 4.89 -14.56 -2.05
C MET A 1 4.09 -13.30 -2.32
N LYS A 2 2.84 -13.46 -2.70
CA LYS A 2 2.00 -12.29 -3.01
C LYS A 2 1.39 -11.70 -1.75
N LEU A 3 1.29 -10.39 -1.75
CA LEU A 3 0.59 -9.66 -0.70
C LEU A 3 -0.89 -9.59 -1.08
N THR A 4 -1.76 -10.00 -0.18
CA THR A 4 -3.20 -9.95 -0.45
C THR A 4 -3.73 -8.53 -0.20
N THR A 5 -4.87 -8.21 -0.81
CA THR A 5 -5.53 -6.93 -0.59
C THR A 5 -5.88 -6.76 0.89
N GLU A 6 -6.32 -7.81 1.53
CA GLU A 6 -6.64 -7.77 2.96
C GLU A 6 -5.41 -7.45 3.80
N GLN A 7 -4.27 -8.04 3.46
CA GLN A 7 -3.03 -7.77 4.19
C GLN A 7 -2.57 -6.33 3.96
N LEU A 8 -2.71 -5.83 2.74
CA LEU A 8 -2.39 -4.45 2.41
C LEU A 8 -3.19 -3.49 3.27
N ILE A 9 -4.50 -3.71 3.35
CA ILE A 9 -5.39 -2.86 4.13
C ILE A 9 -5.05 -2.94 5.61
N ALA A 10 -4.78 -4.15 6.10
CA ALA A 10 -4.43 -4.35 7.50
C ALA A 10 -3.13 -3.63 7.86
N ASP A 11 -2.15 -3.67 6.98
CA ASP A 11 -0.87 -3.01 7.22
C ASP A 11 -1.03 -1.48 7.24
N VAL A 12 -1.83 -0.95 6.33
CA VAL A 12 -2.12 0.49 6.30
C VAL A 12 -2.83 0.90 7.59
N ALA A 13 -3.84 0.15 7.98
CA ALA A 13 -4.58 0.44 9.21
C ALA A 13 -3.67 0.38 10.44
N ASP A 14 -2.75 -0.57 10.44
CA ASP A 14 -1.82 -0.74 11.55
C ASP A 14 -0.96 0.50 11.77
N VAL A 15 -0.39 1.07 10.71
CA VAL A 15 0.45 2.25 10.85
C VAL A 15 -0.35 3.52 11.12
N LEU A 16 -1.65 3.50 10.82
CA LEU A 16 -2.54 4.62 11.11
C LEU A 16 -3.24 4.49 12.47
N TYR A 17 -3.05 3.36 13.14
CA TYR A 17 -3.71 3.06 14.40
C TYR A 17 -5.24 3.05 14.27
N LEU A 18 -5.72 2.51 13.16
CA LEU A 18 -7.13 2.39 12.85
C LEU A 18 -7.50 0.93 12.64
N ASP A 19 -8.80 0.64 12.72
CA ASP A 19 -9.28 -0.66 12.26
C ASP A 19 -9.31 -0.68 10.74
N PRO A 20 -9.08 -1.84 10.10
CA PRO A 20 -9.13 -1.92 8.64
C PRO A 20 -10.43 -1.38 8.05
N ALA A 21 -11.54 -1.55 8.76
CA ALA A 21 -12.84 -1.05 8.30
C ALA A 21 -12.98 0.46 8.37
N GLU A 22 -12.10 1.12 9.11
CA GLU A 22 -12.13 2.57 9.27
C GLU A 22 -11.32 3.32 8.22
N VAL A 23 -10.50 2.61 7.46
CA VAL A 23 -9.67 3.24 6.44
C VAL A 23 -10.53 3.56 5.23
N ASP A 24 -10.56 4.83 4.83
CA ASP A 24 -11.33 5.27 3.68
C ASP A 24 -10.50 5.10 2.41
N TYR A 25 -11.09 4.48 1.39
CA TYR A 25 -10.39 4.18 0.14
C TYR A 25 -10.27 5.38 -0.78
N ASP A 26 -11.20 6.31 -0.69
CA ASP A 26 -11.27 7.46 -1.60
C ASP A 26 -10.67 8.73 -1.05
N VAL A 27 -10.36 8.76 0.22
CA VAL A 27 -9.75 9.92 0.88
C VAL A 27 -8.25 9.70 0.97
N SER A 28 -7.48 10.75 0.71
CA SER A 28 -6.03 10.67 0.84
C SER A 28 -5.63 10.15 2.22
N LEU A 29 -4.72 9.19 2.24
CA LEU A 29 -4.23 8.63 3.50
C LEU A 29 -3.52 9.68 4.34
N SER A 30 -2.96 10.71 3.70
CA SER A 30 -2.37 11.84 4.43
C SER A 30 -3.39 12.52 5.32
N ASP A 31 -4.62 12.63 4.84
CA ASP A 31 -5.69 13.22 5.62
C ASP A 31 -6.17 12.31 6.74
N GLN A 32 -5.79 11.05 6.68
CA GLN A 32 -6.16 10.06 7.69
C GLN A 32 -5.03 9.79 8.68
N GLY A 33 -3.92 10.52 8.58
CA GLY A 33 -2.81 10.40 9.52
C GLY A 33 -1.52 9.83 8.95
N MET A 34 -1.51 9.52 7.67
CA MET A 34 -0.30 9.01 7.03
C MET A 34 0.72 10.13 6.83
N ASP A 35 1.99 9.85 7.11
CA ASP A 35 3.09 10.77 6.84
C ASP A 35 4.22 10.01 6.13
N SER A 36 5.29 10.75 5.80
CA SER A 36 6.41 10.16 5.06
C SER A 36 7.09 9.03 5.82
N VAL A 37 7.19 9.17 7.13
CA VAL A 37 7.84 8.15 7.96
C VAL A 37 7.03 6.85 7.95
N ARG A 38 5.72 6.96 8.12
CA ARG A 38 4.84 5.80 8.10
C ARG A 38 4.80 5.15 6.72
N LEU A 39 4.81 5.97 5.69
CA LEU A 39 4.82 5.45 4.32
C LEU A 39 6.10 4.68 4.04
N MET A 40 7.24 5.22 4.46
CA MET A 40 8.51 4.52 4.29
C MET A 40 8.55 3.20 5.05
N GLU A 41 7.96 3.18 6.24
CA GLU A 41 7.87 1.95 7.01
C GLU A 41 7.07 0.89 6.25
N LEU A 42 5.96 1.30 5.63
CA LEU A 42 5.15 0.38 4.83
C LEU A 42 5.94 -0.13 3.62
N VAL A 43 6.63 0.76 2.92
CA VAL A 43 7.42 0.35 1.76
C VAL A 43 8.45 -0.70 2.15
N GLU A 44 9.15 -0.49 3.24
CA GLU A 44 10.15 -1.45 3.70
C GLU A 44 9.51 -2.77 4.13
N ARG A 45 8.38 -2.68 4.81
CA ARG A 45 7.64 -3.87 5.25
C ARG A 45 7.22 -4.71 4.06
N TRP A 46 6.68 -4.07 3.03
CA TRP A 46 6.19 -4.77 1.85
C TRP A 46 7.31 -5.33 0.99
N ARG A 47 8.42 -4.61 0.90
CA ARG A 47 9.61 -5.14 0.21
C ARG A 47 10.12 -6.40 0.89
N SER A 48 10.16 -6.38 2.22
CA SER A 48 10.57 -7.54 2.98
C SER A 48 9.61 -8.71 2.83
N ALA A 49 8.34 -8.41 2.55
CA ALA A 49 7.32 -9.44 2.34
C ALA A 49 7.36 -10.04 0.94
N GLY A 50 8.20 -9.50 0.06
CA GLY A 50 8.36 -10.02 -1.29
C GLY A 50 7.90 -9.11 -2.41
N VAL A 51 7.32 -7.95 -2.10
CA VAL A 51 6.90 -6.98 -3.11
C VAL A 51 8.04 -6.01 -3.34
N GLU A 52 9.08 -6.47 -4.01
CA GLU A 52 10.32 -5.72 -4.15
C GLU A 52 10.24 -4.53 -5.09
N GLN A 53 9.25 -4.51 -5.96
CA GLN A 53 9.10 -3.43 -6.93
C GLN A 53 8.31 -2.23 -6.41
N ILE A 54 7.83 -2.32 -5.19
CA ILE A 54 7.09 -1.20 -4.60
C ILE A 54 8.03 -0.02 -4.40
N ASP A 55 7.52 1.18 -4.67
CA ASP A 55 8.31 2.39 -4.69
C ASP A 55 7.59 3.47 -3.89
N PHE A 56 8.33 4.15 -3.04
CA PHE A 56 7.82 5.24 -2.24
C PHE A 56 7.15 6.32 -3.10
N ILE A 57 7.82 6.70 -4.20
CA ILE A 57 7.32 7.80 -5.04
C ILE A 57 5.97 7.45 -5.67
N THR A 58 5.84 6.22 -6.15
CA THR A 58 4.59 5.78 -6.76
C THR A 58 3.42 5.87 -5.77
N LEU A 59 3.65 5.48 -4.53
CA LEU A 59 2.62 5.54 -3.51
C LEU A 59 2.34 6.98 -3.08
N ALA A 60 3.36 7.81 -3.04
CA ALA A 60 3.23 9.20 -2.62
C ALA A 60 2.51 10.07 -3.65
N GLU A 61 2.58 9.70 -4.92
CA GLU A 61 1.92 10.45 -5.98
C GLU A 61 0.41 10.48 -5.83
N ASP A 62 -0.17 9.40 -5.34
CA ASP A 62 -1.59 9.32 -5.05
C ASP A 62 -1.75 8.45 -3.81
N SER A 63 -1.97 9.08 -2.68
CA SER A 63 -2.00 8.40 -1.40
C SER A 63 -3.38 7.92 -0.99
N ARG A 64 -4.21 7.55 -1.95
CA ARG A 64 -5.50 6.93 -1.67
C ARG A 64 -5.32 5.41 -1.67
N LEU A 65 -5.95 4.76 -0.71
CA LEU A 65 -5.84 3.30 -0.58
C LEU A 65 -6.32 2.58 -1.84
N GLY A 66 -7.38 3.08 -2.46
CA GLY A 66 -7.90 2.50 -3.70
C GLY A 66 -6.85 2.48 -4.81
N HIS A 67 -6.06 3.54 -4.92
CA HIS A 67 -4.97 3.60 -5.90
C HIS A 67 -3.87 2.59 -5.55
N TRP A 68 -3.53 2.48 -4.29
CA TRP A 68 -2.51 1.53 -3.86
C TRP A 68 -2.91 0.09 -4.15
N ILE A 69 -4.19 -0.22 -3.98
CA ILE A 69 -4.68 -1.55 -4.30
C ILE A 69 -4.46 -1.84 -5.79
N GLU A 70 -4.74 -0.88 -6.65
CA GLU A 70 -4.51 -1.03 -8.09
C GLU A 70 -3.04 -1.19 -8.42
N VAL A 71 -2.17 -0.39 -7.77
CA VAL A 71 -0.73 -0.49 -7.98
C VAL A 71 -0.23 -1.88 -7.60
N PHE A 72 -0.66 -2.39 -6.46
CA PHE A 72 -0.24 -3.71 -6.01
C PHE A 72 -0.73 -4.80 -6.96
N ALA A 73 -1.96 -4.68 -7.44
CA ALA A 73 -2.47 -5.64 -8.40
C ALA A 73 -1.63 -5.66 -9.67
N LYS A 74 -1.25 -4.49 -10.16
CA LYS A 74 -0.41 -4.40 -11.35
C LYS A 74 1.00 -4.94 -11.13
N LEU A 75 1.59 -4.65 -9.98
CA LEU A 75 2.93 -5.13 -9.68
C LEU A 75 2.98 -6.65 -9.57
N GLN A 76 1.95 -7.24 -9.01
CA GLN A 76 1.92 -8.69 -8.79
C GLN A 76 1.43 -9.46 -10.01
N ASP A 77 0.51 -8.89 -10.77
CA ASP A 77 -0.02 -9.53 -11.97
C ASP A 77 0.76 -9.12 -13.23
N GLY A 78 1.24 -7.88 -13.26
CA GLY A 78 1.95 -7.36 -14.41
C GLY A 78 3.20 -8.15 -14.78
N SER A 79 3.87 -8.71 -13.78
CA SER A 79 5.06 -9.52 -14.04
C SER A 79 4.71 -10.79 -14.80
N GLU A 80 3.50 -11.28 -14.64
CA GLU A 80 3.04 -12.46 -15.37
C GLU A 80 2.63 -12.10 -16.78
N VAL A 81 1.95 -10.96 -16.92
CA VAL A 81 1.49 -10.50 -18.22
C VAL A 81 2.65 -10.08 -19.10
N ALA A 82 3.69 -9.54 -18.51
CA ALA A 82 4.86 -9.10 -19.25
C ALA A 82 5.60 -10.25 -19.93
N SER A 83 5.34 -11.42 -19.49
CA SER A 83 5.95 -12.60 -20.08
C SER A 83 5.37 -12.94 -21.45
#